data_9abbdfcdae0751199e4be3bffd3e0aa1
#
_entry.id   9abbdfcdae0751199e4be3bffd3e0aa1
#
_cell.length_a   1.000
_cell.length_b   1.000
_cell.length_c   1.000
_cell.angle_alpha   90.00
_cell.angle_beta   90.00
_cell.angle_gamma   90.00
#
_symmetry.space_group_name_H-M   'P 1'
#
loop_
_entity.id
_entity.type
_entity.pdbx_description
1 polymer ?
#
loop_
_entity_poly.entity_id
_entity_poly.type
_entity_poly.pdbx_seq_one_letter_code
_entity_poly.pdbx_strand_id
1 'polypeptide(L)'
;MEQRSELKSARLLEIYTRLEQGRTLKKADLAQEFHVTQRSIQRDVEDLRCFLAERHLEREVIYDGKQRGYRMVSGNPRGLTNSEILAVCKILLESRSLPARDMGGILDKLIDCAVPQESQKAVRELVANEKLHYIPPHHGQSVLGSLWELGQAIRNQQVIEIGYERMKEPKLVQRRVQPVGIMFSEYYFYLKAFVKGVRGYFSYYLRR
;
A
#
# COMPACT_ATOMS: atom_id res chain seq x y z
N MET A 1 12.54 40.16 -17.70
CA MET A 1 12.48 39.11 -16.67
C MET A 1 11.61 37.91 -17.09
N GLU A 2 10.52 38.11 -17.79
CA GLU A 2 9.60 37.06 -18.28
C GLU A 2 10.27 36.01 -19.18
N GLN A 3 10.97 36.40 -20.21
CA GLN A 3 11.66 35.49 -21.13
C GLN A 3 12.66 34.53 -20.45
N ARG A 4 13.35 34.96 -19.39
CA ARG A 4 14.25 34.10 -18.60
C ARG A 4 13.52 33.05 -17.77
N SER A 5 12.32 33.39 -17.31
CA SER A 5 11.43 32.49 -16.55
C SER A 5 10.84 31.38 -17.45
N GLU A 6 10.38 31.77 -18.64
CA GLU A 6 9.85 30.82 -19.65
C GLU A 6 10.91 29.81 -20.10
N LEU A 7 12.13 30.27 -20.38
CA LEU A 7 13.26 29.41 -20.76
C LEU A 7 13.65 28.43 -19.63
N LYS A 8 13.54 28.84 -18.36
CA LYS A 8 13.79 27.97 -17.22
C LYS A 8 12.69 26.90 -17.09
N SER A 9 11.43 27.29 -17.21
CA SER A 9 10.29 26.37 -17.10
C SER A 9 10.30 25.31 -18.21
N ALA A 10 10.58 25.72 -19.45
CA ALA A 10 10.71 24.80 -20.58
C ALA A 10 11.85 23.79 -20.35
N ARG A 11 13.00 24.27 -19.86
CA ARG A 11 14.14 23.41 -19.53
C ARG A 11 13.81 22.40 -18.41
N LEU A 12 13.15 22.83 -17.35
CA LEU A 12 12.71 21.95 -16.26
C LEU A 12 11.78 20.85 -16.76
N LEU A 13 10.80 21.18 -17.60
CA LEU A 13 9.88 20.22 -18.20
C LEU A 13 10.61 19.23 -19.11
N GLU A 14 11.55 19.69 -19.90
CA GLU A 14 12.34 18.82 -20.79
C GLU A 14 13.22 17.86 -19.99
N ILE A 15 13.90 18.33 -18.93
CA ILE A 15 14.69 17.49 -18.02
C ILE A 15 13.78 16.46 -17.35
N TYR A 16 12.62 16.90 -16.85
CA TYR A 16 11.64 16.01 -16.22
C TYR A 16 11.17 14.90 -17.18
N THR A 17 10.77 15.28 -18.39
CA THR A 17 10.28 14.34 -19.41
C THR A 17 11.31 13.28 -19.78
N ARG A 18 12.58 13.69 -19.96
CA ARG A 18 13.67 12.76 -20.26
C ARG A 18 13.97 11.81 -19.10
N LEU A 19 13.91 12.32 -17.86
CA LEU A 19 14.08 11.50 -16.67
C LEU A 19 12.92 10.51 -16.52
N GLU A 20 11.69 10.92 -16.83
CA GLU A 20 10.50 10.07 -16.83
C GLU A 20 10.59 8.94 -17.86
N GLN A 21 11.23 9.19 -19.00
CA GLN A 21 11.54 8.20 -20.03
C GLN A 21 12.64 7.20 -19.60
N GLY A 22 13.14 7.28 -18.38
CA GLY A 22 14.20 6.40 -17.86
C GLY A 22 15.61 6.75 -18.34
N ARG A 23 15.81 7.93 -18.95
CA ARG A 23 17.14 8.35 -19.40
C ARG A 23 18.02 8.79 -18.24
N THR A 24 19.32 8.46 -18.32
CA THR A 24 20.32 9.02 -17.42
C THR A 24 20.91 10.28 -18.05
N LEU A 25 20.79 11.41 -17.33
CA LEU A 25 21.17 12.73 -17.82
C LEU A 25 22.43 13.23 -17.13
N LYS A 26 23.48 13.51 -17.92
CA LYS A 26 24.72 14.06 -17.39
C LYS A 26 24.64 15.59 -17.29
N LYS A 27 25.09 16.11 -16.16
CA LYS A 27 25.05 17.53 -15.86
C LYS A 27 25.81 18.38 -16.89
N ALA A 28 26.93 17.87 -17.41
CA ALA A 28 27.73 18.56 -18.39
C ALA A 28 27.03 18.67 -19.75
N ASP A 29 26.41 17.57 -20.20
CA ASP A 29 25.70 17.49 -21.46
C ASP A 29 24.51 18.44 -21.50
N LEU A 30 23.70 18.43 -20.38
CA LEU A 30 22.58 19.36 -20.23
C LEU A 30 23.01 20.82 -20.18
N ALA A 31 24.15 21.13 -19.52
CA ALA A 31 24.66 22.48 -19.44
C ALA A 31 25.07 23.01 -20.81
N GLN A 32 25.68 22.16 -21.63
CA GLN A 32 26.07 22.50 -23.01
C GLN A 32 24.84 22.66 -23.90
N GLU A 33 23.89 21.71 -23.84
CA GLU A 33 22.67 21.73 -24.67
C GLU A 33 21.80 22.96 -24.42
N PHE A 34 21.57 23.29 -23.14
CA PHE A 34 20.74 24.43 -22.77
C PHE A 34 21.49 25.76 -22.65
N HIS A 35 22.78 25.80 -23.01
CA HIS A 35 23.65 27.00 -22.93
C HIS A 35 23.60 27.66 -21.53
N VAL A 36 23.64 26.86 -20.47
CA VAL A 36 23.64 27.32 -19.08
C VAL A 36 24.83 26.73 -18.31
N THR A 37 25.08 27.26 -17.11
CA THR A 37 26.12 26.70 -16.24
C THR A 37 25.70 25.37 -15.63
N GLN A 38 26.66 24.51 -15.32
CA GLN A 38 26.37 23.27 -14.55
C GLN A 38 25.70 23.53 -13.19
N ARG A 39 25.98 24.70 -12.60
CA ARG A 39 25.33 25.14 -11.36
C ARG A 39 23.83 25.44 -11.56
N SER A 40 23.47 25.96 -12.75
CA SER A 40 22.04 26.14 -13.09
C SER A 40 21.32 24.81 -13.23
N ILE A 41 21.93 23.84 -13.91
CA ILE A 41 21.37 22.48 -14.02
C ILE A 41 21.22 21.83 -12.65
N GLN A 42 22.17 22.02 -11.76
CA GLN A 42 22.08 21.47 -10.40
C GLN A 42 20.90 22.07 -9.60
N ARG A 43 20.64 23.38 -9.77
CA ARG A 43 19.48 24.04 -9.18
C ARG A 43 18.17 23.53 -9.78
N ASP A 44 18.13 23.34 -11.10
CA ASP A 44 16.96 22.79 -11.78
C ASP A 44 16.63 21.37 -11.30
N VAL A 45 17.63 20.52 -11.09
CA VAL A 45 17.46 19.19 -10.52
C VAL A 45 16.95 19.26 -9.07
N GLU A 46 17.43 20.22 -8.27
CA GLU A 46 16.96 20.42 -6.91
C GLU A 46 15.50 20.92 -6.87
N ASP A 47 15.15 21.85 -7.76
CA ASP A 47 13.76 22.31 -7.92
C ASP A 47 12.83 21.15 -8.30
N LEU A 48 13.28 20.23 -9.18
CA LEU A 48 12.52 19.01 -9.52
C LEU A 48 12.38 18.06 -8.31
N ARG A 49 13.42 17.89 -7.52
CA ARG A 49 13.35 17.08 -6.28
C ARG A 49 12.34 17.64 -5.29
N CYS A 50 12.39 18.96 -5.05
CA CYS A 50 11.43 19.63 -4.20
C CYS A 50 9.99 19.46 -4.73
N PHE A 51 9.77 19.66 -6.01
CA PHE A 51 8.47 19.47 -6.66
C PHE A 51 7.93 18.03 -6.48
N LEU A 52 8.77 17.01 -6.72
CA LEU A 52 8.41 15.62 -6.57
C LEU A 52 8.06 15.27 -5.10
N ALA A 53 8.84 15.78 -4.14
CA ALA A 53 8.62 15.59 -2.72
C ALA A 53 7.33 16.25 -2.22
N GLU A 54 7.06 17.50 -2.62
CA GLU A 54 5.86 18.25 -2.23
C GLU A 54 4.56 17.63 -2.79
N ARG A 55 4.63 17.03 -3.96
CA ARG A 55 3.50 16.35 -4.61
C ARG A 55 3.31 14.92 -4.16
N HIS A 56 4.16 14.41 -3.24
CA HIS A 56 4.16 13.00 -2.81
C HIS A 56 4.18 12.02 -3.98
N LEU A 57 4.84 12.40 -5.08
CA LEU A 57 5.03 11.52 -6.21
C LEU A 57 6.05 10.45 -5.81
N GLU A 58 5.72 9.19 -6.05
CA GLU A 58 6.58 8.03 -5.74
C GLU A 58 7.78 7.95 -6.70
N ARG A 59 8.44 9.10 -6.92
CA ARG A 59 9.56 9.26 -7.84
C ARG A 59 10.61 10.17 -7.21
N GLU A 60 11.86 9.80 -7.37
CA GLU A 60 12.99 10.55 -6.87
C GLU A 60 14.06 10.69 -7.97
N VAL A 61 14.68 11.86 -8.06
CA VAL A 61 15.85 12.07 -8.95
C VAL A 61 17.11 11.83 -8.13
N ILE A 62 17.79 10.73 -8.40
CA ILE A 62 19.06 10.37 -7.78
C ILE A 62 20.24 10.62 -8.72
N TYR A 63 21.43 10.76 -8.14
CA TYR A 63 22.68 10.77 -8.91
C TYR A 63 23.27 9.36 -8.94
N ASP A 64 23.38 8.78 -10.11
CA ASP A 64 24.02 7.49 -10.32
C ASP A 64 25.53 7.69 -10.55
N GLY A 65 26.33 7.27 -9.55
CA GLY A 65 27.79 7.41 -9.61
C GLY A 65 28.45 6.53 -10.68
N LYS A 66 27.81 5.38 -11.06
CA LYS A 66 28.33 4.48 -12.10
C LYS A 66 28.13 5.09 -13.49
N GLN A 67 26.96 5.63 -13.73
CA GLN A 67 26.61 6.27 -15.02
C GLN A 67 26.98 7.76 -15.06
N ARG A 68 27.47 8.33 -13.95
CA ARG A 68 27.85 9.74 -13.78
C ARG A 68 26.77 10.72 -14.24
N GLY A 69 25.50 10.41 -13.89
CA GLY A 69 24.36 11.21 -14.32
C GLY A 69 23.18 11.14 -13.35
N TYR A 70 22.21 12.03 -13.56
CA TYR A 70 20.95 12.01 -12.86
C TYR A 70 19.99 11.02 -13.55
N ARG A 71 19.28 10.23 -12.78
CA ARG A 71 18.19 9.40 -13.26
C ARG A 71 17.01 9.47 -12.32
N MET A 72 15.81 9.29 -12.85
CA MET A 72 14.61 9.14 -12.05
C MET A 72 14.50 7.68 -11.63
N VAL A 73 14.22 7.46 -10.37
CA VAL A 73 13.87 6.15 -9.84
C VAL A 73 12.41 6.19 -9.44
N SER A 74 11.66 5.23 -9.94
CA SER A 74 10.31 4.95 -9.47
C SER A 74 10.46 4.00 -8.29
N GLY A 75 9.86 4.35 -7.19
CA GLY A 75 9.91 3.54 -5.99
C GLY A 75 10.08 4.43 -4.77
N ASN A 76 9.13 4.37 -3.87
CA ASN A 76 9.22 4.99 -2.57
C ASN A 76 10.47 4.40 -1.86
N PRO A 77 11.53 5.16 -1.57
CA PRO A 77 12.66 4.64 -0.78
C PRO A 77 12.21 4.17 0.63
N ARG A 78 10.98 4.50 1.00
CA ARG A 78 10.27 4.00 2.18
C ARG A 78 9.24 2.92 1.85
N GLY A 79 9.10 2.53 0.58
CA GLY A 79 8.22 1.45 0.14
C GLY A 79 8.79 0.07 0.43
N LEU A 80 7.94 -0.94 0.39
CA LEU A 80 8.36 -2.32 0.52
C LEU A 80 9.14 -2.76 -0.73
N THR A 81 10.19 -3.53 -0.53
CA THR A 81 10.93 -4.18 -1.63
C THR A 81 10.10 -5.30 -2.27
N ASN A 82 10.45 -5.72 -3.47
CA ASN A 82 9.80 -6.85 -4.15
C ASN A 82 9.79 -8.13 -3.28
N SER A 83 10.85 -8.37 -2.51
CA SER A 83 10.96 -9.52 -1.60
C SER A 83 10.02 -9.40 -0.41
N GLU A 84 9.88 -8.20 0.16
CA GLU A 84 8.94 -7.93 1.26
C GLU A 84 7.50 -8.05 0.80
N ILE A 85 7.15 -7.50 -0.37
CA ILE A 85 5.82 -7.68 -0.97
C ILE A 85 5.53 -9.16 -1.23
N LEU A 86 6.48 -9.90 -1.80
CA LEU A 86 6.31 -11.33 -2.01
C LEU A 86 6.06 -12.08 -0.70
N ALA A 87 6.82 -11.77 0.36
CA ALA A 87 6.63 -12.36 1.69
C ALA A 87 5.24 -12.04 2.24
N VAL A 88 4.79 -10.78 2.16
CA VAL A 88 3.44 -10.37 2.58
C VAL A 88 2.37 -11.12 1.79
N CYS A 89 2.49 -11.22 0.47
CA CYS A 89 1.55 -11.98 -0.36
C CYS A 89 1.45 -13.45 0.06
N LYS A 90 2.60 -14.11 0.32
CA LYS A 90 2.64 -15.50 0.79
C LYS A 90 1.97 -15.68 2.16
N ILE A 91 2.23 -14.78 3.11
CA ILE A 91 1.61 -14.80 4.44
C ILE A 91 0.10 -14.58 4.33
N LEU A 92 -0.35 -13.64 3.50
CA LEU A 92 -1.78 -13.38 3.28
C LEU A 92 -2.48 -14.61 2.70
N LEU A 93 -1.91 -15.25 1.69
CA LEU A 93 -2.46 -16.46 1.08
C LEU A 93 -2.55 -17.60 2.10
N GLU A 94 -1.49 -17.84 2.88
CA GLU A 94 -1.50 -18.90 3.89
C GLU A 94 -2.42 -18.60 5.07
N SER A 95 -2.75 -17.34 5.32
CA SER A 95 -3.69 -16.96 6.40
C SER A 95 -5.10 -17.50 6.18
N ARG A 96 -5.50 -17.77 4.94
CA ARG A 96 -6.84 -18.28 4.56
C ARG A 96 -8.00 -17.53 5.21
N SER A 97 -7.80 -16.26 5.52
CA SER A 97 -8.68 -15.46 6.38
C SER A 97 -9.84 -14.79 5.67
N LEU A 98 -9.80 -14.74 4.34
CA LEU A 98 -10.75 -14.00 3.52
C LEU A 98 -11.31 -14.86 2.39
N PRO A 99 -12.53 -14.57 1.90
CA PRO A 99 -13.04 -15.19 0.68
C PRO A 99 -12.07 -14.98 -0.49
N ALA A 100 -12.04 -15.93 -1.42
CA ALA A 100 -11.10 -15.92 -2.56
C ALA A 100 -11.16 -14.61 -3.37
N ARG A 101 -12.35 -14.04 -3.55
CA ARG A 101 -12.53 -12.76 -4.24
C ARG A 101 -11.84 -11.60 -3.52
N ASP A 102 -12.01 -11.51 -2.19
CA ASP A 102 -11.43 -10.43 -1.38
C ASP A 102 -9.92 -10.58 -1.31
N MET A 103 -9.43 -11.80 -1.06
CA MET A 103 -8.00 -12.12 -1.06
C MET A 103 -7.35 -11.76 -2.39
N GLY A 104 -7.92 -12.21 -3.51
CA GLY A 104 -7.43 -11.87 -4.84
C GLY A 104 -7.38 -10.37 -5.10
N GLY A 105 -8.46 -9.65 -4.74
CA GLY A 105 -8.54 -8.21 -4.92
C GLY A 105 -7.53 -7.42 -4.07
N ILE A 106 -7.24 -7.88 -2.83
CA ILE A 106 -6.22 -7.26 -1.97
C ILE A 106 -4.84 -7.49 -2.54
N LEU A 107 -4.52 -8.73 -2.94
CA LEU A 107 -3.21 -9.05 -3.53
C LEU A 107 -2.94 -8.24 -4.80
N ASP A 108 -3.93 -8.14 -5.69
CA ASP A 108 -3.80 -7.37 -6.93
C ASP A 108 -3.53 -5.90 -6.63
N LYS A 109 -4.30 -5.29 -5.73
CA LYS A 109 -4.08 -3.89 -5.30
C LYS A 109 -2.73 -3.68 -4.62
N LEU A 110 -2.31 -4.63 -3.76
CA LEU A 110 -1.01 -4.55 -3.08
C LEU A 110 0.14 -4.56 -4.08
N ILE A 111 0.09 -5.45 -5.07
CA ILE A 111 1.11 -5.53 -6.13
C ILE A 111 1.08 -4.27 -6.98
N ASP A 112 -0.11 -3.79 -7.39
CA ASP A 112 -0.23 -2.58 -8.23
C ASP A 112 0.30 -1.33 -7.54
N CYS A 113 0.05 -1.19 -6.23
CA CYS A 113 0.45 0.00 -5.48
C CYS A 113 1.90 -0.03 -4.99
N ALA A 114 2.44 -1.21 -4.67
CA ALA A 114 3.70 -1.32 -3.95
C ALA A 114 4.87 -1.86 -4.80
N VAL A 115 4.58 -2.46 -5.95
CA VAL A 115 5.60 -3.03 -6.84
C VAL A 115 5.80 -2.14 -8.07
N PRO A 116 7.05 -1.78 -8.43
CA PRO A 116 7.34 -1.09 -9.69
C PRO A 116 6.78 -1.85 -10.89
N GLN A 117 6.25 -1.12 -11.88
CA GLN A 117 5.53 -1.69 -13.02
C GLN A 117 6.32 -2.80 -13.76
N GLU A 118 7.63 -2.61 -13.91
CA GLU A 118 8.53 -3.57 -14.54
C GLU A 118 8.65 -4.91 -13.78
N SER A 119 8.41 -4.91 -12.47
CA SER A 119 8.51 -6.10 -11.60
C SER A 119 7.16 -6.76 -11.29
N GLN A 120 6.03 -6.09 -11.56
CA GLN A 120 4.71 -6.59 -11.20
C GLN A 120 4.41 -7.96 -11.81
N LYS A 121 4.77 -8.16 -13.07
CA LYS A 121 4.56 -9.45 -13.76
C LYS A 121 5.30 -10.59 -13.05
N ALA A 122 6.57 -10.40 -12.70
CA ALA A 122 7.37 -11.41 -12.00
C ALA A 122 6.79 -11.75 -10.62
N VAL A 123 6.36 -10.73 -9.84
CA VAL A 123 5.74 -10.96 -8.53
C VAL A 123 4.41 -11.71 -8.67
N ARG A 124 3.57 -11.36 -9.67
CA ARG A 124 2.31 -12.07 -9.94
C ARG A 124 2.55 -13.54 -10.30
N GLU A 125 3.54 -13.83 -11.13
CA GLU A 125 3.91 -15.20 -11.52
C GLU A 125 4.36 -16.02 -10.29
N LEU A 126 5.12 -15.42 -9.37
CA LEU A 126 5.61 -16.08 -8.16
C LEU A 126 4.50 -16.40 -7.14
N VAL A 127 3.36 -15.73 -7.18
CA VAL A 127 2.21 -16.00 -6.29
C VAL A 127 1.06 -16.70 -6.99
N ALA A 128 1.15 -16.91 -8.31
CA ALA A 128 0.05 -17.43 -9.12
C ALA A 128 -0.41 -18.81 -8.70
N ASN A 129 0.53 -19.71 -8.38
CA ASN A 129 0.22 -21.08 -8.00
C ASN A 129 -0.58 -21.14 -6.70
N GLU A 130 -0.15 -20.41 -5.66
CA GLU A 130 -0.86 -20.37 -4.38
C GLU A 130 -2.19 -19.63 -4.50
N LYS A 131 -2.28 -18.59 -5.33
CA LYS A 131 -3.54 -17.90 -5.63
C LYS A 131 -4.54 -18.83 -6.31
N LEU A 132 -4.08 -19.71 -7.23
CA LEU A 132 -4.92 -20.70 -7.92
C LEU A 132 -5.44 -21.77 -6.94
N HIS A 133 -4.60 -22.22 -6.01
CA HIS A 133 -4.93 -23.27 -5.04
C HIS A 133 -5.41 -22.70 -3.69
N TYR A 134 -5.75 -21.43 -3.65
CA TYR A 134 -6.19 -20.78 -2.41
C TYR A 134 -7.46 -21.43 -1.86
N ILE A 135 -7.41 -21.85 -0.60
CA ILE A 135 -8.54 -22.44 0.11
C ILE A 135 -9.19 -21.36 0.99
N PRO A 136 -10.34 -20.82 0.60
CA PRO A 136 -11.03 -19.80 1.39
C PRO A 136 -11.67 -20.37 2.65
N PRO A 137 -12.00 -19.51 3.64
CA PRO A 137 -12.77 -19.93 4.80
C PRO A 137 -14.19 -20.40 4.41
N HIS A 138 -14.72 -21.37 5.14
CA HIS A 138 -16.00 -22.02 4.83
C HIS A 138 -17.21 -21.06 4.78
N HIS A 139 -17.17 -19.95 5.52
CA HIS A 139 -18.32 -19.03 5.56
C HIS A 139 -18.52 -18.22 4.28
N GLY A 140 -17.51 -18.09 3.41
CA GLY A 140 -17.61 -17.46 2.10
C GLY A 140 -17.95 -15.96 2.06
N GLN A 141 -18.11 -15.31 3.21
CA GLN A 141 -18.58 -13.93 3.32
C GLN A 141 -17.45 -12.97 3.66
N SER A 142 -17.51 -11.77 3.05
CA SER A 142 -16.57 -10.71 3.34
C SER A 142 -16.76 -10.17 4.75
N VAL A 143 -15.66 -10.08 5.50
CA VAL A 143 -15.60 -9.47 6.82
C VAL A 143 -14.94 -8.09 6.82
N LEU A 144 -14.50 -7.61 5.66
CA LEU A 144 -13.72 -6.36 5.54
C LEU A 144 -14.47 -5.14 6.05
N GLY A 145 -15.76 -5.01 5.70
CA GLY A 145 -16.60 -3.92 6.19
C GLY A 145 -16.73 -3.95 7.70
N SER A 146 -17.03 -5.12 8.26
CA SER A 146 -17.17 -5.31 9.72
C SER A 146 -15.84 -5.02 10.45
N LEU A 147 -14.70 -5.40 9.89
CA LEU A 147 -13.39 -5.09 10.48
C LEU A 147 -13.18 -3.58 10.60
N TRP A 148 -13.56 -2.81 9.58
CA TRP A 148 -13.42 -1.36 9.60
C TRP A 148 -14.38 -0.71 10.61
N GLU A 149 -15.67 -1.08 10.58
CA GLU A 149 -16.71 -0.59 11.50
C GLU A 149 -16.35 -0.87 12.96
N LEU A 150 -15.92 -2.10 13.26
CA LEU A 150 -15.48 -2.50 14.58
C LEU A 150 -14.21 -1.76 15.01
N GLY A 151 -13.27 -1.53 14.10
CA GLY A 151 -12.08 -0.73 14.36
C GLY A 151 -12.44 0.70 14.78
N GLN A 152 -13.42 1.34 14.12
CA GLN A 152 -13.92 2.65 14.50
C GLN A 152 -14.64 2.62 15.86
N ALA A 153 -15.46 1.62 16.12
CA ALA A 153 -16.15 1.47 17.40
C ALA A 153 -15.19 1.29 18.58
N ILE A 154 -14.10 0.51 18.38
CA ILE A 154 -13.02 0.34 19.36
C ILE A 154 -12.32 1.67 19.61
N ARG A 155 -11.90 2.38 18.55
CA ARG A 155 -11.22 3.67 18.66
C ARG A 155 -12.05 4.70 19.42
N ASN A 156 -13.36 4.72 19.17
CA ASN A 156 -14.31 5.66 19.76
C ASN A 156 -14.90 5.17 21.08
N GLN A 157 -14.47 4.01 21.59
CA GLN A 157 -14.98 3.37 22.82
C GLN A 157 -16.52 3.20 22.84
N GLN A 158 -17.10 2.96 21.67
CA GLN A 158 -18.55 2.87 21.50
C GLN A 158 -19.08 1.50 21.95
N VAL A 159 -20.25 1.52 22.61
CA VAL A 159 -21.03 0.31 22.85
C VAL A 159 -21.85 0.02 21.58
N ILE A 160 -21.71 -1.19 21.07
CA ILE A 160 -22.39 -1.66 19.86
C ILE A 160 -23.34 -2.83 20.18
N GLU A 161 -24.27 -3.07 19.28
CA GLU A 161 -25.11 -4.26 19.30
C GLU A 161 -24.61 -5.25 18.25
N ILE A 162 -24.37 -6.49 18.67
CA ILE A 162 -23.94 -7.57 17.78
C ILE A 162 -24.97 -8.68 17.76
N GLY A 163 -25.23 -9.24 16.57
CA GLY A 163 -25.94 -10.49 16.37
C GLY A 163 -24.92 -11.64 16.23
N TYR A 164 -25.10 -12.71 16.99
CA TYR A 164 -24.24 -13.89 16.86
C TYR A 164 -25.02 -15.19 17.11
N GLU A 165 -24.58 -16.27 16.47
CA GLU A 165 -25.09 -17.60 16.73
C GLU A 165 -24.32 -18.27 17.86
N ARG A 166 -25.02 -18.88 18.78
CA ARG A 166 -24.41 -19.72 19.83
C ARG A 166 -23.91 -21.04 19.25
N MET A 167 -22.70 -21.45 19.62
CA MET A 167 -22.10 -22.71 19.11
C MET A 167 -22.91 -23.96 19.56
N LYS A 168 -23.55 -23.95 20.74
CA LYS A 168 -24.29 -25.12 21.30
C LYS A 168 -25.74 -25.18 20.85
N GLU A 169 -26.32 -24.06 20.53
CA GLU A 169 -27.70 -23.94 20.04
C GLU A 169 -27.69 -22.94 18.89
N PRO A 170 -28.06 -23.31 17.67
CA PRO A 170 -28.06 -22.41 16.52
C PRO A 170 -29.20 -21.39 16.64
N LYS A 171 -29.09 -20.50 17.63
CA LYS A 171 -30.01 -19.40 17.89
C LYS A 171 -29.28 -18.06 17.72
N LEU A 172 -29.84 -17.21 16.91
CA LEU A 172 -29.37 -15.84 16.78
C LEU A 172 -29.66 -15.08 18.08
N VAL A 173 -28.62 -14.54 18.69
CA VAL A 173 -28.72 -13.77 19.93
C VAL A 173 -28.17 -12.37 19.65
N GLN A 174 -28.95 -11.35 20.02
CA GLN A 174 -28.48 -9.97 20.03
C GLN A 174 -27.90 -9.63 21.40
N ARG A 175 -26.77 -8.90 21.39
CA ARG A 175 -26.09 -8.50 22.63
C ARG A 175 -25.41 -7.15 22.47
N ARG A 176 -25.59 -6.30 23.46
CA ARG A 176 -24.84 -5.04 23.57
C ARG A 176 -23.48 -5.32 24.22
N VAL A 177 -22.43 -4.92 23.54
CA VAL A 177 -21.06 -5.16 23.96
C VAL A 177 -20.20 -3.91 23.76
N GLN A 178 -19.15 -3.80 24.56
CA GLN A 178 -18.12 -2.80 24.36
C GLN A 178 -16.91 -3.48 23.72
N PRO A 179 -16.64 -3.23 22.42
CA PRO A 179 -15.51 -3.82 21.72
C PRO A 179 -14.20 -3.23 22.24
N VAL A 180 -13.18 -4.07 22.39
CA VAL A 180 -11.86 -3.68 22.88
C VAL A 180 -10.71 -4.09 21.97
N GLY A 181 -10.95 -5.01 21.06
CA GLY A 181 -9.92 -5.44 20.10
C GLY A 181 -10.45 -6.42 19.06
N ILE A 182 -9.72 -6.47 17.95
CA ILE A 182 -9.90 -7.50 16.92
C ILE A 182 -8.66 -8.38 16.94
N MET A 183 -8.86 -9.69 16.97
CA MET A 183 -7.78 -10.67 16.95
C MET A 183 -7.95 -11.57 15.73
N PHE A 184 -6.84 -11.88 15.07
CA PHE A 184 -6.77 -12.93 14.06
C PHE A 184 -6.14 -14.17 14.68
N SER A 185 -6.81 -15.32 14.55
CA SER A 185 -6.32 -16.61 15.02
C SER A 185 -6.97 -17.75 14.25
N GLU A 186 -6.22 -18.80 13.92
CA GLU A 186 -6.74 -20.02 13.30
C GLU A 186 -7.66 -19.77 12.10
N TYR A 187 -7.18 -18.92 11.16
CA TYR A 187 -7.88 -18.55 9.92
C TYR A 187 -9.08 -17.61 10.08
N TYR A 188 -9.40 -17.15 11.29
CA TYR A 188 -10.59 -16.36 11.56
C TYR A 188 -10.28 -15.07 12.32
N PHE A 189 -11.14 -14.07 12.10
CA PHE A 189 -11.15 -12.85 12.91
C PHE A 189 -12.13 -12.98 14.05
N TYR A 190 -11.71 -12.53 15.23
CA TYR A 190 -12.50 -12.54 16.46
C TYR A 190 -12.60 -11.13 17.03
N LEU A 191 -13.80 -10.73 17.42
CA LEU A 191 -14.03 -9.55 18.24
C LEU A 191 -13.82 -9.90 19.71
N LYS A 192 -12.95 -9.18 20.40
CA LYS A 192 -12.84 -9.17 21.87
C LYS A 192 -13.70 -8.05 22.40
N ALA A 193 -14.62 -8.35 23.29
CA ALA A 193 -15.54 -7.36 23.85
C ALA A 193 -15.93 -7.64 25.29
N PHE A 194 -16.20 -6.58 26.05
CA PHE A 194 -16.82 -6.67 27.36
C PHE A 194 -18.34 -6.68 27.22
N VAL A 195 -18.98 -7.43 28.12
CA VAL A 195 -20.44 -7.47 28.29
C VAL A 195 -20.77 -6.82 29.61
N LYS A 196 -21.72 -5.88 29.64
CA LYS A 196 -22.13 -5.21 30.87
C LYS A 196 -22.66 -6.23 31.90
N GLY A 197 -22.15 -6.16 33.12
CA GLY A 197 -22.57 -7.04 34.25
C GLY A 197 -21.85 -8.40 34.29
N VAL A 198 -20.90 -8.66 33.38
CA VAL A 198 -20.11 -9.89 33.39
C VAL A 198 -18.63 -9.54 33.55
N ARG A 199 -17.92 -10.22 34.46
CA ARG A 199 -16.46 -10.05 34.61
C ARG A 199 -15.73 -10.76 33.48
N GLY A 200 -14.77 -10.05 32.85
CA GLY A 200 -13.94 -10.56 31.76
C GLY A 200 -14.43 -10.15 30.37
N TYR A 201 -13.66 -10.53 29.38
CA TYR A 201 -14.01 -10.30 27.97
C TYR A 201 -14.43 -11.60 27.28
N PHE A 202 -15.25 -11.45 26.25
CA PHE A 202 -15.67 -12.54 25.38
C PHE A 202 -15.07 -12.43 24.01
N SER A 203 -14.89 -13.57 23.36
CA SER A 203 -14.46 -13.64 21.96
C SER A 203 -15.64 -14.01 21.10
N TYR A 204 -15.93 -13.17 20.10
CA TYR A 204 -16.98 -13.42 19.14
C TYR A 204 -16.33 -13.63 17.78
N TYR A 205 -16.62 -14.74 17.15
CA TYR A 205 -16.19 -15.01 15.80
C TYR A 205 -16.91 -14.08 14.82
N LEU A 206 -16.13 -13.40 13.95
CA LEU A 206 -16.70 -12.52 12.94
C LEU A 206 -17.22 -13.36 11.77
N ARG A 207 -18.53 -13.46 11.73
CA ARG A 207 -19.30 -14.07 10.67
C ARG A 207 -20.47 -13.14 10.38
N ARG A 208 -20.71 -12.84 9.15
CA ARG A 208 -21.88 -12.06 8.76
C ARG A 208 -23.04 -12.97 8.42
#